data_13d2a85d2c277a928a34e9548da36788
#
_entry.id   13d2a85d2c277a928a34e9548da36788
#
_cell.length_a   1.000
_cell.length_b   1.000
_cell.length_c   1.000
_cell.angle_alpha   90.00
_cell.angle_beta   90.00
_cell.angle_gamma   90.00
#
_symmetry.space_group_name_H-M   'P 1'
#
loop_
_entity.id
_entity.type
_entity.pdbx_description
1 polymer ?
#
loop_
_entity_poly.entity_id
_entity_poly.type
_entity_poly.pdbx_seq_one_letter_code
_entity_poly.pdbx_strand_id
1 'polypeptide(L)'
;MTTPRSLRRAFRVACLVLLFPVIGAAAKPAPGAETRAVDVVICLDVSGSMEGLLDSTRARIWDVTNELAKMKPTPELRIGLLTFGDGHATESEGWIVQHLDLTEDLDSVYSKLMSLKIGGSEEFVGRVLDKALDGMSWSRNRDALRVIFVAGNESADQGVEGNNFRVAVRAARDRGIIVNALFAGNREQGVVEHWHEIAQAGEGNFSAIDPAASTIQVATPQDARLLQLNALLNTTYMPYGSRGKDGLANQVAQDANASRLGVESCSSRIVAKGGALYTNASWDLVDATLAQGFDWKAVSLADLPKELQSMTREQQVAAVNAMRAKRESIQTEIQRLNAEREAFVRNTLAAEATGLGTAMRQAIRKQATAKGFTCDGC
;
A
#
# COMPACT_ATOMS: atom_id res chain seq x y z
N MET A 1 -66.31 40.27 44.38
CA MET A 1 -65.54 39.17 45.00
C MET A 1 -65.18 38.13 43.92
N THR A 2 -64.05 38.26 43.26
CA THR A 2 -63.63 37.36 42.25
C THR A 2 -62.06 37.28 42.33
N THR A 3 -61.57 36.10 42.67
CA THR A 3 -60.12 35.77 42.75
C THR A 3 -59.53 35.49 41.40
N PRO A 4 -58.35 35.94 41.08
CA PRO A 4 -57.71 35.60 39.81
C PRO A 4 -56.91 34.28 39.89
N ARG A 5 -57.08 33.45 38.88
CA ARG A 5 -56.28 32.20 38.62
C ARG A 5 -54.89 32.53 38.12
N SER A 6 -53.86 32.03 38.79
CA SER A 6 -52.44 32.06 38.36
C SER A 6 -52.16 31.02 37.30
N LEU A 7 -51.73 31.46 36.09
CA LEU A 7 -51.15 30.60 35.03
C LEU A 7 -49.70 30.27 35.35
N ARG A 8 -49.42 29.00 35.66
CA ARG A 8 -48.04 28.47 35.70
C ARG A 8 -47.61 28.08 34.29
N ARG A 9 -46.70 28.84 33.71
CA ARG A 9 -45.98 28.45 32.46
C ARG A 9 -44.91 27.41 32.82
N ALA A 10 -45.05 26.18 32.30
CA ALA A 10 -44.05 25.16 32.34
C ALA A 10 -43.04 25.37 31.19
N PHE A 11 -41.82 25.71 31.49
CA PHE A 11 -40.69 25.69 30.54
C PHE A 11 -40.30 24.25 30.27
N ARG A 12 -40.55 23.74 29.06
CA ARG A 12 -39.97 22.49 28.58
C ARG A 12 -38.60 22.80 27.97
N VAL A 13 -37.53 22.43 28.68
CA VAL A 13 -36.17 22.41 28.14
C VAL A 13 -36.08 21.18 27.24
N ALA A 14 -35.99 21.40 25.91
CA ALA A 14 -35.70 20.35 24.95
C ALA A 14 -34.17 20.15 24.93
N CYS A 15 -33.70 19.07 25.54
CA CYS A 15 -32.31 18.61 25.33
C CYS A 15 -32.19 18.09 23.91
N LEU A 16 -31.53 18.86 23.04
CA LEU A 16 -31.10 18.44 21.72
C LEU A 16 -29.86 17.55 21.88
N VAL A 17 -30.03 16.23 21.82
CA VAL A 17 -28.91 15.28 21.79
C VAL A 17 -28.36 15.33 20.38
N LEU A 18 -27.22 16.01 20.19
CA LEU A 18 -26.44 15.97 18.99
C LEU A 18 -25.76 14.58 18.90
N LEU A 19 -26.34 13.68 18.13
CA LEU A 19 -25.71 12.44 17.71
C LEU A 19 -24.59 12.79 16.71
N PHE A 20 -23.36 12.87 17.21
CA PHE A 20 -22.18 12.85 16.32
C PHE A 20 -22.05 11.43 15.75
N PRO A 21 -21.93 11.27 14.42
CA PRO A 21 -21.58 9.98 13.87
C PRO A 21 -20.17 9.64 14.35
N VAL A 22 -20.03 8.56 15.11
CA VAL A 22 -18.75 7.95 15.42
C VAL A 22 -18.23 7.40 14.09
N ILE A 23 -17.32 8.13 13.43
CA ILE A 23 -16.54 7.62 12.32
C ILE A 23 -15.63 6.56 12.95
N GLY A 24 -16.03 5.29 12.81
CA GLY A 24 -15.29 4.17 13.34
C GLY A 24 -13.89 4.13 12.74
N ALA A 25 -12.86 4.06 13.58
CA ALA A 25 -11.54 3.63 13.17
C ALA A 25 -11.68 2.32 12.38
N ALA A 26 -10.93 2.18 11.28
CA ALA A 26 -10.88 0.95 10.52
C ALA A 26 -10.34 -0.16 11.44
N ALA A 27 -11.23 -0.87 12.11
CA ALA A 27 -10.87 -1.99 12.96
C ALA A 27 -10.25 -3.07 12.09
N LYS A 28 -9.13 -3.65 12.53
CA LYS A 28 -8.62 -4.92 11.97
C LYS A 28 -9.76 -5.94 11.94
N PRO A 29 -9.88 -6.77 10.89
CA PRO A 29 -10.97 -7.72 10.79
C PRO A 29 -11.01 -8.60 12.03
N ALA A 30 -12.22 -8.82 12.54
CA ALA A 30 -12.44 -9.74 13.65
C ALA A 30 -12.03 -11.17 13.21
N PRO A 31 -11.55 -12.02 14.12
CA PRO A 31 -11.26 -13.41 13.81
C PRO A 31 -12.51 -14.08 13.23
N GLY A 32 -12.45 -14.52 11.96
CA GLY A 32 -13.57 -15.12 11.23
C GLY A 32 -14.23 -14.26 10.16
N ALA A 33 -13.80 -13.01 9.95
CA ALA A 33 -14.19 -12.25 8.76
C ALA A 33 -13.55 -12.88 7.52
N GLU A 34 -14.33 -13.10 6.45
CA GLU A 34 -13.79 -13.53 5.16
C GLU A 34 -12.80 -12.47 4.68
N THR A 35 -11.51 -12.80 4.76
CA THR A 35 -10.47 -11.99 4.16
C THR A 35 -10.34 -12.37 2.68
N ARG A 36 -10.17 -11.37 1.82
CA ARG A 36 -9.95 -11.63 0.38
C ARG A 36 -8.54 -11.21 0.03
N ALA A 37 -7.80 -12.13 -0.58
CA ALA A 37 -6.44 -11.86 -1.01
C ALA A 37 -6.42 -10.85 -2.16
N VAL A 38 -5.48 -9.91 -2.09
CA VAL A 38 -5.11 -8.99 -3.17
C VAL A 38 -3.62 -9.13 -3.42
N ASP A 39 -3.27 -9.69 -4.56
CA ASP A 39 -1.89 -9.85 -5.01
C ASP A 39 -1.57 -8.81 -6.07
N VAL A 40 -0.55 -8.00 -5.82
CA VAL A 40 -0.07 -6.97 -6.73
C VAL A 40 1.38 -7.27 -7.09
N VAL A 41 1.67 -7.48 -8.36
CA VAL A 41 3.05 -7.61 -8.85
C VAL A 41 3.41 -6.37 -9.65
N ILE A 42 4.54 -5.77 -9.33
CA ILE A 42 5.10 -4.62 -10.03
C ILE A 42 6.27 -5.12 -10.88
N CYS A 43 6.15 -4.96 -12.20
CA CYS A 43 7.21 -5.21 -13.19
C CYS A 43 7.69 -3.85 -13.66
N LEU A 44 8.87 -3.43 -13.23
CA LEU A 44 9.39 -2.09 -13.46
C LEU A 44 10.62 -2.15 -14.37
N ASP A 45 10.56 -1.42 -15.46
CA ASP A 45 11.72 -1.12 -16.27
C ASP A 45 12.70 -0.25 -15.48
N VAL A 46 13.96 -0.67 -15.47
CA VAL A 46 15.08 0.05 -14.84
C VAL A 46 16.21 0.35 -15.83
N SER A 47 15.93 0.35 -17.13
CA SER A 47 16.87 0.80 -18.15
C SER A 47 17.26 2.26 -17.99
N GLY A 48 18.23 2.73 -18.75
CA GLY A 48 18.86 4.05 -18.59
C GLY A 48 17.90 5.24 -18.68
N SER A 49 16.77 5.10 -19.37
CA SER A 49 15.77 6.15 -19.60
C SER A 49 14.72 6.28 -18.49
N MET A 50 14.71 5.38 -17.48
CA MET A 50 13.60 5.21 -16.55
C MET A 50 13.73 5.90 -15.19
N GLU A 51 14.72 6.77 -14.98
CA GLU A 51 14.98 7.40 -13.67
C GLU A 51 13.74 8.13 -13.09
N GLY A 52 13.07 8.93 -13.90
CA GLY A 52 11.88 9.68 -13.45
C GLY A 52 10.68 8.78 -13.07
N LEU A 53 10.49 7.66 -13.77
CA LEU A 53 9.44 6.70 -13.42
C LEU A 53 9.78 5.95 -12.14
N LEU A 54 11.03 5.56 -11.95
CA LEU A 54 11.49 4.90 -10.73
C LEU A 54 11.29 5.80 -9.51
N ASP A 55 11.63 7.08 -9.62
CA ASP A 55 11.40 8.05 -8.53
C ASP A 55 9.92 8.29 -8.27
N SER A 56 9.09 8.34 -9.32
CA SER A 56 7.63 8.41 -9.16
C SER A 56 7.07 7.17 -8.48
N THR A 57 7.58 5.97 -8.80
CA THR A 57 7.17 4.72 -8.14
C THR A 57 7.55 4.72 -6.65
N ARG A 58 8.77 5.12 -6.32
CA ARG A 58 9.25 5.28 -4.93
C ARG A 58 8.38 6.24 -4.12
N ALA A 59 8.00 7.35 -4.73
CA ALA A 59 7.19 8.37 -4.06
C ALA A 59 5.73 7.96 -3.84
N ARG A 60 5.18 7.09 -4.70
CA ARG A 60 3.73 6.84 -4.79
C ARG A 60 3.27 5.42 -4.42
N ILE A 61 4.17 4.51 -4.09
CA ILE A 61 3.79 3.12 -3.75
C ILE A 61 2.82 3.07 -2.55
N TRP A 62 3.00 3.96 -1.57
CA TRP A 62 2.12 4.05 -0.41
C TRP A 62 0.69 4.50 -0.76
N ASP A 63 0.51 5.23 -1.85
CA ASP A 63 -0.81 5.65 -2.32
C ASP A 63 -1.69 4.46 -2.71
N VAL A 64 -1.09 3.43 -3.34
CA VAL A 64 -1.77 2.18 -3.68
C VAL A 64 -2.17 1.42 -2.43
N THR A 65 -1.26 1.31 -1.46
CA THR A 65 -1.53 0.67 -0.17
C THR A 65 -2.66 1.38 0.57
N ASN A 66 -2.63 2.71 0.62
CA ASN A 66 -3.67 3.52 1.26
C ASN A 66 -5.02 3.39 0.58
N GLU A 67 -5.05 3.27 -0.75
CA GLU A 67 -6.29 3.03 -1.49
C GLU A 67 -6.91 1.67 -1.16
N LEU A 68 -6.10 0.61 -1.13
CA LEU A 68 -6.54 -0.73 -0.76
C LEU A 68 -6.98 -0.81 0.70
N ALA A 69 -6.39 -0.03 1.59
CA ALA A 69 -6.78 0.01 3.00
C ALA A 69 -8.21 0.54 3.23
N LYS A 70 -8.79 1.26 2.26
CA LYS A 70 -10.18 1.74 2.28
C LYS A 70 -11.19 0.67 1.86
N MET A 71 -10.74 -0.44 1.29
CA MET A 71 -11.60 -1.50 0.77
C MET A 71 -12.24 -2.34 1.88
N LYS A 72 -13.46 -2.81 1.62
CA LYS A 72 -14.20 -3.73 2.51
C LYS A 72 -14.66 -4.96 1.74
N PRO A 73 -14.47 -6.17 2.28
CA PRO A 73 -13.72 -6.44 3.51
C PRO A 73 -12.26 -6.00 3.37
N THR A 74 -11.58 -5.72 4.49
CA THR A 74 -10.15 -5.37 4.45
C THR A 74 -9.36 -6.49 3.77
N PRO A 75 -8.62 -6.23 2.68
CA PRO A 75 -7.90 -7.26 1.94
C PRO A 75 -6.68 -7.80 2.69
N GLU A 76 -6.26 -9.01 2.35
CA GLU A 76 -4.90 -9.50 2.61
C GLU A 76 -4.02 -9.07 1.43
N LEU A 77 -3.27 -7.99 1.60
CA LEU A 77 -2.43 -7.43 0.55
C LEU A 77 -1.05 -8.10 0.55
N ARG A 78 -0.64 -8.60 -0.62
CA ARG A 78 0.75 -9.02 -0.90
C ARG A 78 1.28 -8.29 -2.12
N ILE A 79 2.53 -7.84 -2.06
CA ILE A 79 3.19 -7.14 -3.16
C ILE A 79 4.46 -7.90 -3.55
N GLY A 80 4.63 -8.16 -4.85
CA GLY A 80 5.83 -8.70 -5.46
C GLY A 80 6.52 -7.67 -6.35
N LEU A 81 7.83 -7.80 -6.55
CA LEU A 81 8.64 -6.85 -7.31
C LEU A 81 9.61 -7.57 -8.25
N LEU A 82 9.48 -7.25 -9.53
CA LEU A 82 10.45 -7.59 -10.57
C LEU A 82 10.95 -6.33 -11.26
N THR A 83 12.18 -6.39 -11.76
CA THR A 83 12.71 -5.42 -12.72
C THR A 83 13.04 -6.10 -14.04
N PHE A 84 12.98 -5.34 -15.13
CA PHE A 84 13.47 -5.76 -16.45
C PHE A 84 14.28 -4.63 -17.06
N GLY A 85 14.99 -4.90 -18.16
CA GLY A 85 16.01 -3.97 -18.63
C GLY A 85 17.13 -3.77 -17.61
N ASP A 86 17.34 -4.76 -16.73
CA ASP A 86 18.22 -4.65 -15.56
C ASP A 86 19.64 -5.12 -15.90
N GLY A 87 20.58 -4.18 -15.93
CA GLY A 87 21.99 -4.49 -16.23
C GLY A 87 22.70 -5.35 -15.19
N HIS A 88 22.06 -5.70 -14.07
CA HIS A 88 22.58 -6.65 -13.10
C HIS A 88 22.17 -8.10 -13.41
N ALA A 89 21.24 -8.31 -14.33
CA ALA A 89 20.84 -9.61 -14.84
C ALA A 89 21.63 -9.97 -16.10
N THR A 90 21.65 -11.26 -16.43
CA THR A 90 22.32 -11.79 -17.64
C THR A 90 21.33 -11.97 -18.79
N GLU A 91 21.84 -12.15 -20.01
CA GLU A 91 21.04 -12.49 -21.18
C GLU A 91 20.25 -13.80 -20.97
N SER A 92 20.84 -14.81 -20.33
CA SER A 92 20.17 -16.08 -20.01
C SER A 92 19.01 -15.90 -19.00
N GLU A 93 19.03 -14.86 -18.18
CA GLU A 93 17.96 -14.45 -17.28
C GLU A 93 16.96 -13.51 -17.96
N GLY A 94 17.20 -13.14 -19.22
CA GLY A 94 16.35 -12.25 -20.01
C GLY A 94 16.39 -10.80 -19.53
N TRP A 95 17.48 -10.38 -18.85
CA TRP A 95 17.64 -9.05 -18.24
C TRP A 95 16.57 -8.76 -17.18
N ILE A 96 16.12 -9.81 -16.45
CA ILE A 96 15.06 -9.73 -15.46
C ILE A 96 15.59 -10.13 -14.09
N VAL A 97 15.29 -9.32 -13.07
CA VAL A 97 15.57 -9.64 -11.66
C VAL A 97 14.27 -9.76 -10.89
N GLN A 98 14.05 -10.89 -10.23
CA GLN A 98 12.99 -11.02 -9.23
C GLN A 98 13.55 -10.61 -7.87
N HIS A 99 13.17 -9.41 -7.40
CA HIS A 99 13.64 -8.85 -6.13
C HIS A 99 12.90 -9.42 -4.94
N LEU A 100 11.57 -9.61 -5.07
CA LEU A 100 10.70 -10.13 -4.02
C LEU A 100 9.58 -10.96 -4.62
N ASP A 101 9.30 -12.10 -4.03
CA ASP A 101 8.03 -12.78 -4.22
C ASP A 101 6.90 -12.02 -3.49
N LEU A 102 5.66 -12.43 -3.69
CA LEU A 102 4.50 -11.84 -3.04
C LEU A 102 4.62 -11.90 -1.51
N THR A 103 4.68 -10.74 -0.87
CA THR A 103 4.90 -10.58 0.57
C THR A 103 3.96 -9.53 1.18
N GLU A 104 3.59 -9.72 2.44
CA GLU A 104 2.87 -8.75 3.27
C GLU A 104 3.82 -7.73 3.93
N ASP A 105 5.13 -7.96 3.87
CA ASP A 105 6.16 -7.07 4.44
C ASP A 105 6.37 -5.85 3.52
N LEU A 106 5.54 -4.83 3.72
CA LEU A 106 5.56 -3.60 2.91
C LEU A 106 6.86 -2.80 3.08
N ASP A 107 7.53 -2.91 4.23
CA ASP A 107 8.82 -2.26 4.43
C ASP A 107 9.93 -2.94 3.62
N SER A 108 9.89 -4.25 3.47
CA SER A 108 10.80 -4.97 2.57
C SER A 108 10.58 -4.58 1.12
N VAL A 109 9.32 -4.43 0.68
CA VAL A 109 9.01 -3.94 -0.68
C VAL A 109 9.57 -2.54 -0.89
N TYR A 110 9.32 -1.62 0.04
CA TYR A 110 9.79 -0.24 -0.07
C TYR A 110 11.34 -0.16 -0.03
N SER A 111 11.96 -0.93 0.85
CA SER A 111 13.43 -1.04 0.93
C SER A 111 14.04 -1.47 -0.41
N LYS A 112 13.43 -2.46 -1.06
CA LYS A 112 13.90 -2.92 -2.38
C LYS A 112 13.71 -1.86 -3.44
N LEU A 113 12.55 -1.20 -3.52
CA LEU A 113 12.33 -0.07 -4.44
C LEU A 113 13.36 1.04 -4.26
N MET A 114 13.69 1.39 -3.00
CA MET A 114 14.70 2.41 -2.70
C MET A 114 16.12 1.99 -3.09
N SER A 115 16.41 0.69 -3.14
CA SER A 115 17.72 0.16 -3.49
C SER A 115 17.93 -0.05 -5.00
N LEU A 116 16.88 0.00 -5.82
CA LEU A 116 16.98 -0.17 -7.27
C LEU A 116 17.91 0.89 -7.88
N LYS A 117 18.59 0.52 -8.92
CA LYS A 117 19.47 1.42 -9.69
C LYS A 117 19.09 1.32 -11.15
N ILE A 118 19.19 2.44 -11.83
CA ILE A 118 19.03 2.52 -13.27
C ILE A 118 20.29 1.96 -13.95
N GLY A 119 20.10 1.14 -14.97
CA GLY A 119 21.17 0.61 -15.81
C GLY A 119 20.75 -0.63 -16.58
N GLY A 120 21.18 -0.72 -17.82
CA GLY A 120 20.80 -1.78 -18.77
C GLY A 120 20.11 -1.21 -20.00
N SER A 121 19.67 -2.07 -20.90
CA SER A 121 19.15 -1.64 -22.20
C SER A 121 18.13 -2.57 -22.84
N GLU A 122 18.11 -3.84 -22.50
CA GLU A 122 17.27 -4.84 -23.16
C GLU A 122 15.94 -5.03 -22.42
N GLU A 123 14.85 -4.54 -22.97
CA GLU A 123 13.57 -4.34 -22.26
C GLU A 123 12.50 -5.33 -22.73
N PHE A 124 12.56 -6.58 -22.26
CA PHE A 124 11.70 -7.66 -22.74
C PHE A 124 10.42 -7.79 -21.93
N VAL A 125 9.38 -7.02 -22.31
CA VAL A 125 8.07 -6.99 -21.67
C VAL A 125 7.41 -8.38 -21.62
N GLY A 126 7.47 -9.15 -22.72
CA GLY A 126 6.90 -10.50 -22.74
C GLY A 126 7.56 -11.42 -21.71
N ARG A 127 8.88 -11.38 -21.61
CA ARG A 127 9.65 -12.22 -20.67
C ARG A 127 9.40 -11.86 -19.20
N VAL A 128 9.31 -10.56 -18.87
CA VAL A 128 9.02 -10.18 -17.47
C VAL A 128 7.61 -10.58 -17.08
N LEU A 129 6.64 -10.53 -18.00
CA LEU A 129 5.29 -11.03 -17.75
C LEU A 129 5.29 -12.54 -17.53
N ASP A 130 5.98 -13.32 -18.36
CA ASP A 130 6.12 -14.77 -18.16
C ASP A 130 6.79 -15.08 -16.82
N LYS A 131 7.86 -14.34 -16.47
CA LYS A 131 8.52 -14.49 -15.17
C LYS A 131 7.59 -14.17 -14.00
N ALA A 132 6.78 -13.13 -14.13
CA ALA A 132 5.77 -12.79 -13.11
C ALA A 132 4.70 -13.89 -12.97
N LEU A 133 4.28 -14.51 -14.07
CA LEU A 133 3.28 -15.58 -14.05
C LEU A 133 3.77 -16.85 -13.38
N ASP A 134 5.02 -17.22 -13.62
CA ASP A 134 5.58 -18.51 -13.21
C ASP A 134 6.47 -18.41 -11.97
N GLY A 135 7.02 -17.24 -11.70
CA GLY A 135 7.95 -17.01 -10.59
C GLY A 135 7.29 -16.54 -9.29
N MET A 136 6.03 -16.09 -9.33
CA MET A 136 5.34 -15.55 -8.15
C MET A 136 4.42 -16.56 -7.49
N SER A 137 4.36 -16.54 -6.17
CA SER A 137 3.49 -17.39 -5.34
C SER A 137 2.06 -16.84 -5.29
N TRP A 138 1.39 -16.75 -6.44
CA TRP A 138 0.03 -16.23 -6.56
C TRP A 138 -0.98 -16.96 -5.68
N SER A 139 -1.97 -16.22 -5.15
CA SER A 139 -3.10 -16.78 -4.44
C SER A 139 -3.84 -17.78 -5.32
N ARG A 140 -4.13 -18.96 -4.76
CA ARG A 140 -4.92 -19.99 -5.43
C ARG A 140 -6.43 -19.78 -5.27
N ASN A 141 -6.83 -18.83 -4.40
CA ASN A 141 -8.23 -18.47 -4.24
C ASN A 141 -8.74 -17.80 -5.53
N ARG A 142 -9.84 -18.32 -6.10
CA ARG A 142 -10.45 -17.77 -7.33
C ARG A 142 -11.04 -16.37 -7.12
N ASP A 143 -11.42 -16.03 -5.90
CA ASP A 143 -11.98 -14.73 -5.54
C ASP A 143 -10.89 -13.68 -5.25
N ALA A 144 -9.61 -14.09 -5.24
CA ALA A 144 -8.50 -13.17 -5.09
C ALA A 144 -8.43 -12.17 -6.27
N LEU A 145 -8.18 -10.92 -5.97
CA LEU A 145 -7.76 -9.94 -6.97
C LEU A 145 -6.27 -10.14 -7.23
N ARG A 146 -5.91 -10.47 -8.47
CA ARG A 146 -4.52 -10.66 -8.92
C ARG A 146 -4.21 -9.70 -10.03
N VAL A 147 -3.19 -8.86 -9.82
CA VAL A 147 -2.89 -7.73 -10.71
C VAL A 147 -1.40 -7.64 -10.98
N ILE A 148 -1.04 -7.45 -12.23
CA ILE A 148 0.29 -7.01 -12.64
C ILE A 148 0.20 -5.54 -13.08
N PHE A 149 1.12 -4.72 -12.61
CA PHE A 149 1.46 -3.42 -13.19
C PHE A 149 2.79 -3.56 -13.90
N VAL A 150 2.79 -3.45 -15.22
CA VAL A 150 4.02 -3.40 -16.02
C VAL A 150 4.25 -1.96 -16.47
N ALA A 151 5.46 -1.45 -16.24
CA ALA A 151 5.82 -0.05 -16.48
C ALA A 151 7.13 0.05 -17.24
N GLY A 152 7.17 0.81 -18.34
CA GLY A 152 8.34 1.06 -19.19
C GLY A 152 8.04 2.10 -20.26
N ASN A 153 9.00 2.36 -21.17
CA ASN A 153 8.91 3.42 -22.19
C ASN A 153 9.29 2.99 -23.60
N GLU A 154 9.88 1.82 -23.77
CA GLU A 154 10.24 1.29 -25.09
C GLU A 154 9.15 0.40 -25.66
N SER A 155 9.32 -0.06 -26.91
CA SER A 155 8.34 -0.92 -27.56
C SER A 155 8.14 -2.25 -26.85
N ALA A 156 6.89 -2.62 -26.62
CA ALA A 156 6.56 -3.93 -26.05
C ALA A 156 6.92 -5.10 -27.00
N ASP A 157 7.14 -4.82 -28.28
CA ASP A 157 7.57 -5.77 -29.32
C ASP A 157 9.10 -5.82 -29.48
N GLN A 158 9.89 -5.32 -28.52
CA GLN A 158 11.35 -5.46 -28.58
C GLN A 158 11.77 -6.92 -28.83
N GLY A 159 12.51 -7.10 -29.83
CA GLY A 159 12.61 -8.11 -30.75
C GLY A 159 13.51 -9.31 -30.54
N VAL A 160 13.26 -10.23 -29.63
CA VAL A 160 13.86 -11.56 -29.71
C VAL A 160 12.80 -12.66 -29.73
N GLU A 161 13.12 -13.78 -30.38
CA GLU A 161 12.30 -14.98 -30.30
C GLU A 161 12.05 -15.35 -28.81
N GLY A 162 10.79 -15.58 -28.45
CA GLY A 162 10.38 -15.87 -27.06
C GLY A 162 10.01 -14.64 -26.22
N ASN A 163 10.08 -13.42 -26.77
CA ASN A 163 9.57 -12.21 -26.11
C ASN A 163 8.22 -11.77 -26.70
N ASN A 164 7.22 -12.64 -26.66
CA ASN A 164 5.91 -12.29 -27.21
C ASN A 164 4.94 -11.89 -26.09
N PHE A 165 4.86 -10.59 -25.80
CA PHE A 165 3.97 -10.08 -24.76
C PHE A 165 2.49 -10.48 -24.99
N ARG A 166 2.04 -10.64 -26.23
CA ARG A 166 0.66 -11.05 -26.56
C ARG A 166 0.35 -12.47 -26.06
N VAL A 167 1.34 -13.34 -26.10
CA VAL A 167 1.22 -14.71 -25.51
C VAL A 167 1.18 -14.64 -24.00
N ALA A 168 2.12 -13.91 -23.39
CA ALA A 168 2.21 -13.74 -21.95
C ALA A 168 0.94 -13.10 -21.35
N VAL A 169 0.42 -12.04 -21.97
CA VAL A 169 -0.80 -11.36 -21.51
C VAL A 169 -2.03 -12.27 -21.62
N ARG A 170 -2.17 -13.06 -22.69
CA ARG A 170 -3.25 -14.06 -22.78
C ARG A 170 -3.13 -15.11 -21.68
N ALA A 171 -1.93 -15.61 -21.43
CA ALA A 171 -1.68 -16.55 -20.34
C ALA A 171 -2.02 -15.96 -18.96
N ALA A 172 -1.75 -14.66 -18.74
CA ALA A 172 -2.15 -13.94 -17.54
C ALA A 172 -3.68 -13.93 -17.38
N ARG A 173 -4.40 -13.49 -18.42
CA ARG A 173 -5.86 -13.45 -18.43
C ARG A 173 -6.47 -14.83 -18.18
N ASP A 174 -5.96 -15.88 -18.83
CA ASP A 174 -6.47 -17.24 -18.67
C ASP A 174 -6.28 -17.77 -17.24
N ARG A 175 -5.29 -17.24 -16.50
CA ARG A 175 -5.09 -17.46 -15.05
C ARG A 175 -5.91 -16.51 -14.18
N GLY A 176 -6.70 -15.60 -14.76
CA GLY A 176 -7.48 -14.59 -14.05
C GLY A 176 -6.60 -13.51 -13.39
N ILE A 177 -5.45 -13.19 -14.01
CA ILE A 177 -4.53 -12.13 -13.59
C ILE A 177 -4.70 -10.95 -14.54
N ILE A 178 -5.02 -9.78 -13.99
CA ILE A 178 -5.22 -8.55 -14.76
C ILE A 178 -3.86 -7.89 -15.02
N VAL A 179 -3.62 -7.41 -16.24
CA VAL A 179 -2.37 -6.72 -16.58
C VAL A 179 -2.64 -5.26 -16.91
N ASN A 180 -2.19 -4.35 -16.05
CA ASN A 180 -2.23 -2.91 -16.29
C ASN A 180 -0.91 -2.46 -16.91
N ALA A 181 -0.97 -1.60 -17.92
CA ALA A 181 0.18 -1.06 -18.63
C ALA A 181 0.37 0.43 -18.31
N LEU A 182 1.58 0.78 -17.88
CA LEU A 182 2.00 2.12 -17.49
C LEU A 182 3.13 2.56 -18.43
N PHE A 183 2.82 3.40 -19.40
CA PHE A 183 3.80 3.88 -20.38
C PHE A 183 4.43 5.20 -19.90
N ALA A 184 5.74 5.23 -19.76
CA ALA A 184 6.49 6.43 -19.44
C ALA A 184 6.74 7.27 -20.70
N GLY A 185 5.78 8.12 -21.06
CA GLY A 185 5.77 8.93 -22.24
C GLY A 185 4.39 9.47 -22.55
N ASN A 186 4.20 10.00 -23.76
CA ASN A 186 2.88 10.44 -24.19
C ASN A 186 1.98 9.28 -24.63
N ARG A 187 0.66 9.51 -24.63
CA ARG A 187 -0.35 8.48 -24.89
C ARG A 187 -0.28 7.92 -26.31
N GLU A 188 -0.05 8.78 -27.30
CA GLU A 188 0.01 8.42 -28.72
C GLU A 188 1.19 7.49 -28.97
N GLN A 189 2.34 7.81 -28.39
CA GLN A 189 3.53 6.95 -28.46
C GLN A 189 3.27 5.61 -27.78
N GLY A 190 2.68 5.58 -26.59
CA GLY A 190 2.38 4.32 -25.91
C GLY A 190 1.37 3.42 -26.66
N VAL A 191 0.52 4.00 -27.52
CA VAL A 191 -0.32 3.22 -28.44
C VAL A 191 0.52 2.62 -29.56
N VAL A 192 1.42 3.40 -30.18
CA VAL A 192 2.33 2.95 -31.24
C VAL A 192 3.25 1.85 -30.73
N GLU A 193 3.76 1.96 -29.51
CA GLU A 193 4.66 1.01 -28.85
C GLU A 193 3.93 -0.17 -28.19
N HIS A 194 2.65 -0.38 -28.53
CA HIS A 194 1.78 -1.50 -28.13
C HIS A 194 1.39 -1.59 -26.65
N TRP A 195 1.67 -0.59 -25.82
CA TRP A 195 1.30 -0.62 -24.38
C TRP A 195 -0.21 -0.61 -24.16
N HIS A 196 -0.96 0.07 -25.03
CA HIS A 196 -2.42 0.00 -24.99
C HIS A 196 -2.93 -1.42 -25.28
N GLU A 197 -2.26 -2.17 -26.20
CA GLU A 197 -2.61 -3.55 -26.53
C GLU A 197 -2.38 -4.50 -25.34
N ILE A 198 -1.30 -4.31 -24.54
CA ILE A 198 -1.06 -5.06 -23.29
C ILE A 198 -2.26 -4.94 -22.37
N ALA A 199 -2.67 -3.70 -22.05
CA ALA A 199 -3.77 -3.46 -21.14
C ALA A 199 -5.10 -4.00 -21.67
N GLN A 200 -5.39 -3.81 -22.96
CA GLN A 200 -6.62 -4.30 -23.57
C GLN A 200 -6.71 -5.82 -23.54
N ALA A 201 -5.65 -6.53 -23.92
CA ALA A 201 -5.61 -7.99 -23.90
C ALA A 201 -5.59 -8.57 -22.50
N GLY A 202 -5.01 -7.83 -21.53
CA GLY A 202 -4.91 -8.20 -20.10
C GLY A 202 -6.09 -7.76 -19.25
N GLU A 203 -7.18 -7.25 -19.83
CA GLU A 203 -8.38 -6.75 -19.12
C GLU A 203 -8.05 -5.64 -18.10
N GLY A 204 -6.92 -4.95 -18.31
CA GLY A 204 -6.41 -3.90 -17.44
C GLY A 204 -6.67 -2.49 -17.94
N ASN A 205 -5.94 -1.54 -17.37
CA ASN A 205 -5.97 -0.14 -17.76
C ASN A 205 -4.64 0.27 -18.38
N PHE A 206 -4.70 1.07 -19.44
CA PHE A 206 -3.56 1.74 -20.04
C PHE A 206 -3.48 3.17 -19.53
N SER A 207 -2.32 3.56 -19.01
CA SER A 207 -2.02 4.94 -18.59
C SER A 207 -0.68 5.38 -19.15
N ALA A 208 -0.67 6.55 -19.76
CA ALA A 208 0.56 7.25 -20.14
C ALA A 208 0.94 8.23 -19.02
N ILE A 209 2.21 8.26 -18.67
CA ILE A 209 2.74 9.03 -17.53
C ILE A 209 3.92 9.82 -18.05
N ASP A 210 3.89 11.14 -17.88
CA ASP A 210 5.04 11.96 -18.17
C ASP A 210 6.15 11.70 -17.13
N PRO A 211 7.28 11.07 -17.52
CA PRO A 211 8.38 10.78 -16.59
C PRO A 211 9.09 12.05 -16.10
N ALA A 212 8.95 13.17 -16.82
CA ALA A 212 9.50 14.46 -16.43
C ALA A 212 8.57 15.26 -15.53
N ALA A 213 7.29 14.85 -15.41
CA ALA A 213 6.36 15.50 -14.51
C ALA A 213 6.80 15.27 -13.05
N SER A 214 7.33 16.31 -12.44
CA SER A 214 7.66 16.26 -11.01
C SER A 214 6.42 15.87 -10.21
N THR A 215 6.59 14.96 -9.27
CA THR A 215 5.54 14.63 -8.30
C THR A 215 5.13 15.91 -7.58
N ILE A 216 3.92 16.41 -7.83
CA ILE A 216 3.43 17.63 -7.20
C ILE A 216 3.41 17.43 -5.69
N GLN A 217 4.20 18.23 -4.97
CA GLN A 217 4.26 18.21 -3.51
C GLN A 217 3.27 19.23 -2.96
N VAL A 218 2.19 18.78 -2.37
CA VAL A 218 1.20 19.64 -1.71
C VAL A 218 1.43 19.61 -0.21
N ALA A 219 2.01 20.68 0.33
CA ALA A 219 2.11 20.85 1.77
C ALA A 219 0.72 21.17 2.36
N THR A 220 0.35 20.50 3.44
CA THR A 220 -0.93 20.66 4.08
C THR A 220 -0.79 21.05 5.56
N PRO A 221 -1.81 21.71 6.15
CA PRO A 221 -1.78 22.05 7.58
C PRO A 221 -1.65 20.83 8.50
N GLN A 222 -2.02 19.63 8.03
CA GLN A 222 -2.00 18.38 8.79
C GLN A 222 -0.61 17.75 8.87
N ASP A 223 0.30 18.07 7.97
CA ASP A 223 1.59 17.35 7.82
C ASP A 223 2.46 17.43 9.08
N ALA A 224 2.54 18.58 9.73
CA ALA A 224 3.31 18.71 10.98
C ALA A 224 2.78 17.81 12.10
N ARG A 225 1.45 17.68 12.21
CA ARG A 225 0.85 16.81 13.23
C ARG A 225 1.01 15.34 12.88
N LEU A 226 0.92 14.97 11.60
CA LEU A 226 1.20 13.61 11.12
C LEU A 226 2.63 13.18 11.48
N LEU A 227 3.64 14.04 11.30
CA LEU A 227 5.02 13.77 11.69
C LEU A 227 5.15 13.51 13.21
N GLN A 228 4.49 14.31 14.07
CA GLN A 228 4.49 14.09 15.51
C GLN A 228 3.83 12.73 15.86
N LEU A 229 2.72 12.40 15.20
CA LEU A 229 2.03 11.12 15.41
C LEU A 229 2.87 9.94 14.94
N ASN A 230 3.64 10.07 13.86
CA ASN A 230 4.59 9.04 13.43
C ASN A 230 5.66 8.77 14.51
N ALA A 231 6.22 9.82 15.09
CA ALA A 231 7.18 9.67 16.18
C ALA A 231 6.57 8.94 17.39
N LEU A 232 5.33 9.28 17.76
CA LEU A 232 4.60 8.60 18.83
C LEU A 232 4.25 7.14 18.45
N LEU A 233 3.83 6.89 17.21
CA LEU A 233 3.54 5.56 16.68
C LEU A 233 4.77 4.66 16.76
N ASN A 234 5.95 5.20 16.41
CA ASN A 234 7.22 4.47 16.49
C ASN A 234 7.57 4.02 17.90
N THR A 235 7.11 4.74 18.96
CA THR A 235 7.29 4.30 20.35
C THR A 235 6.39 3.14 20.77
N THR A 236 5.45 2.72 19.91
CA THR A 236 4.50 1.65 20.23
C THR A 236 4.92 0.28 19.69
N TYR A 237 5.97 0.21 18.86
CA TYR A 237 6.50 -1.06 18.40
C TYR A 237 7.30 -1.75 19.48
N MET A 238 7.08 -3.04 19.64
CA MET A 238 7.74 -3.90 20.64
C MET A 238 8.50 -5.02 19.93
N PRO A 239 9.76 -4.78 19.52
CA PRO A 239 10.52 -5.75 18.75
C PRO A 239 10.72 -7.04 19.55
N TYR A 240 10.40 -8.20 18.95
CA TYR A 240 10.51 -9.51 19.58
C TYR A 240 11.04 -10.57 18.60
N GLY A 241 11.54 -11.67 19.17
CA GLY A 241 12.09 -12.77 18.38
C GLY A 241 13.39 -12.41 17.66
N SER A 242 13.85 -13.34 16.82
CA SER A 242 15.11 -13.17 16.07
C SER A 242 15.07 -12.02 15.06
N ARG A 243 13.87 -11.67 14.55
CA ARG A 243 13.68 -10.59 13.56
C ARG A 243 13.39 -9.22 14.19
N GLY A 244 13.19 -9.15 15.50
CA GLY A 244 12.72 -7.94 16.18
C GLY A 244 13.60 -6.72 15.94
N LYS A 245 14.92 -6.87 16.12
CA LYS A 245 15.88 -5.78 15.95
C LYS A 245 15.96 -5.30 14.50
N ASP A 246 16.06 -6.23 13.56
CA ASP A 246 16.24 -5.91 12.14
C ASP A 246 14.95 -5.35 11.54
N GLY A 247 13.79 -5.87 11.94
CA GLY A 247 12.49 -5.35 11.53
C GLY A 247 12.28 -3.91 11.97
N LEU A 248 12.56 -3.60 13.25
CA LEU A 248 12.47 -2.22 13.75
C LEU A 248 13.46 -1.29 13.03
N ALA A 249 14.69 -1.74 12.80
CA ALA A 249 15.70 -0.95 12.10
C ALA A 249 15.27 -0.66 10.64
N ASN A 250 14.71 -1.66 9.95
CA ASN A 250 14.16 -1.48 8.60
C ASN A 250 13.01 -0.48 8.61
N GLN A 251 12.05 -0.61 9.51
CA GLN A 251 10.92 0.32 9.64
C GLN A 251 11.38 1.77 9.79
N VAL A 252 12.36 2.03 10.65
CA VAL A 252 12.94 3.37 10.85
C VAL A 252 13.66 3.87 9.61
N ALA A 253 14.41 3.00 8.93
CA ALA A 253 15.09 3.34 7.68
C ALA A 253 14.09 3.73 6.58
N GLN A 254 12.95 3.03 6.49
CA GLN A 254 11.93 3.35 5.50
C GLN A 254 11.19 4.66 5.83
N ASP A 255 11.02 5.03 7.10
CA ASP A 255 10.53 6.36 7.48
C ASP A 255 11.48 7.47 6.99
N ALA A 256 12.80 7.28 7.16
CA ALA A 256 13.81 8.20 6.67
C ALA A 256 13.82 8.27 5.12
N ASN A 257 13.65 7.15 4.44
CA ASN A 257 13.55 7.09 2.98
C ASN A 257 12.36 7.91 2.47
N ALA A 258 11.18 7.73 3.05
CA ALA A 258 9.98 8.48 2.67
C ALA A 258 10.15 9.99 2.92
N SER A 259 10.78 10.38 4.03
CA SER A 259 11.06 11.79 4.34
C SER A 259 12.00 12.45 3.33
N ARG A 260 12.97 11.71 2.77
CA ARG A 260 13.88 12.23 1.74
C ARG A 260 13.18 12.49 0.40
N LEU A 261 12.12 11.75 0.09
CA LEU A 261 11.34 11.94 -1.14
C LEU A 261 10.35 13.11 -1.06
N GLY A 262 10.19 13.72 0.11
CA GLY A 262 9.35 14.89 0.30
C GLY A 262 8.14 14.66 1.21
N VAL A 263 7.42 15.78 1.47
CA VAL A 263 6.31 15.81 2.42
C VAL A 263 5.15 14.88 2.03
N GLU A 264 4.87 14.76 0.75
CA GLU A 264 3.79 13.92 0.22
C GLU A 264 4.07 12.44 0.50
N SER A 265 5.26 11.95 0.12
CA SER A 265 5.67 10.56 0.35
C SER A 265 5.75 10.23 1.84
N CYS A 266 6.26 11.16 2.64
CA CYS A 266 6.32 11.02 4.10
C CYS A 266 4.92 10.87 4.71
N SER A 267 3.99 11.78 4.35
CA SER A 267 2.62 11.75 4.86
C SER A 267 1.88 10.50 4.39
N SER A 268 2.04 10.09 3.13
CA SER A 268 1.41 8.87 2.59
C SER A 268 1.89 7.60 3.33
N ARG A 269 3.19 7.51 3.64
CA ARG A 269 3.73 6.43 4.47
C ARG A 269 3.18 6.43 5.89
N ILE A 270 3.09 7.59 6.54
CA ILE A 270 2.52 7.71 7.89
C ILE A 270 1.08 7.20 7.90
N VAL A 271 0.30 7.57 6.89
CA VAL A 271 -1.08 7.11 6.71
C VAL A 271 -1.14 5.59 6.52
N ALA A 272 -0.25 5.01 5.71
CA ALA A 272 -0.16 3.57 5.52
C ALA A 272 0.15 2.84 6.84
N LYS A 273 1.10 3.33 7.63
CA LYS A 273 1.42 2.80 8.98
C LYS A 273 0.26 2.91 9.98
N GLY A 274 -0.59 3.93 9.80
CA GLY A 274 -1.84 4.09 10.54
C GLY A 274 -2.98 3.21 10.03
N GLY A 275 -2.81 2.53 8.90
CA GLY A 275 -3.83 1.73 8.23
C GLY A 275 -3.83 0.25 8.65
N ALA A 276 -4.90 -0.45 8.27
CA ALA A 276 -5.09 -1.86 8.61
C ALA A 276 -4.14 -2.82 7.87
N LEU A 277 -3.59 -2.41 6.72
CA LEU A 277 -2.73 -3.24 5.89
C LEU A 277 -1.26 -3.25 6.33
N TYR A 278 -0.85 -2.31 7.16
CA TYR A 278 0.51 -2.27 7.68
C TYR A 278 0.60 -3.11 8.95
N THR A 279 1.11 -4.33 8.82
CA THR A 279 1.25 -5.29 9.91
C THR A 279 2.66 -5.83 10.00
N ASN A 280 3.16 -5.98 11.22
CA ASN A 280 4.54 -6.37 11.52
C ASN A 280 4.61 -7.59 12.46
N ALA A 281 3.64 -8.51 12.35
CA ALA A 281 3.50 -9.65 13.25
C ALA A 281 4.74 -10.55 13.33
N SER A 282 5.61 -10.52 12.30
CA SER A 282 6.84 -11.32 12.28
C SER A 282 7.95 -10.78 13.19
N TRP A 283 7.86 -9.53 13.66
CA TRP A 283 8.89 -8.91 14.47
C TRP A 283 8.38 -7.95 15.58
N ASP A 284 7.13 -7.51 15.50
CA ASP A 284 6.48 -6.65 16.50
C ASP A 284 5.49 -7.45 17.35
N LEU A 285 5.72 -7.51 18.65
CA LEU A 285 4.92 -8.32 19.57
C LEU A 285 3.46 -7.85 19.66
N VAL A 286 3.20 -6.55 19.53
CA VAL A 286 1.83 -6.01 19.55
C VAL A 286 1.03 -6.57 18.36
N ASP A 287 1.59 -6.52 17.17
CA ASP A 287 0.93 -7.07 15.98
C ASP A 287 0.86 -8.60 16.02
N ALA A 288 1.91 -9.26 16.49
CA ALA A 288 1.94 -10.72 16.65
C ALA A 288 0.80 -11.24 17.50
N THR A 289 0.48 -10.56 18.62
CA THR A 289 -0.64 -10.98 19.49
C THR A 289 -2.02 -10.87 18.83
N LEU A 290 -2.12 -10.21 17.68
CA LEU A 290 -3.35 -10.10 16.89
C LEU A 290 -3.41 -11.10 15.75
N ALA A 291 -2.28 -11.76 15.44
CA ALA A 291 -2.21 -12.75 14.37
C ALA A 291 -2.91 -14.06 14.76
N GLN A 292 -3.56 -14.69 13.77
CA GLN A 292 -4.18 -15.98 13.97
C GLN A 292 -3.14 -17.02 14.39
N GLY A 293 -3.44 -17.79 15.43
CA GLY A 293 -2.56 -18.84 15.92
C GLY A 293 -1.42 -18.36 16.83
N PHE A 294 -1.38 -17.07 17.22
CA PHE A 294 -0.42 -16.64 18.22
C PHE A 294 -0.64 -17.33 19.57
N ASP A 295 0.44 -17.90 20.13
CA ASP A 295 0.41 -18.54 21.44
C ASP A 295 1.50 -17.96 22.35
N TRP A 296 1.10 -17.30 23.41
CA TRP A 296 2.00 -16.79 24.45
C TRP A 296 2.92 -17.86 25.05
N LYS A 297 2.49 -19.14 25.09
CA LYS A 297 3.29 -20.24 25.64
C LYS A 297 4.50 -20.56 24.74
N ALA A 298 4.39 -20.28 23.44
CA ALA A 298 5.46 -20.50 22.47
C ALA A 298 6.53 -19.39 22.49
N VAL A 299 6.26 -18.25 23.11
CA VAL A 299 7.20 -17.12 23.18
C VAL A 299 8.15 -17.31 24.34
N SER A 300 9.45 -17.48 24.05
CA SER A 300 10.48 -17.58 25.07
C SER A 300 10.75 -16.25 25.74
N LEU A 301 11.24 -16.24 27.00
CA LEU A 301 11.61 -15.00 27.68
C LEU A 301 12.73 -14.25 26.93
N ALA A 302 13.67 -14.97 26.30
CA ALA A 302 14.77 -14.38 25.56
C ALA A 302 14.32 -13.65 24.30
N ASP A 303 13.17 -14.05 23.72
CA ASP A 303 12.58 -13.41 22.55
C ASP A 303 11.80 -12.15 22.86
N LEU A 304 11.48 -11.90 24.14
CA LEU A 304 10.73 -10.73 24.54
C LEU A 304 11.64 -9.48 24.65
N PRO A 305 11.07 -8.27 24.45
CA PRO A 305 11.74 -7.03 24.80
C PRO A 305 12.28 -7.08 26.24
N LYS A 306 13.46 -6.50 26.47
CA LYS A 306 14.14 -6.55 27.79
C LYS A 306 13.24 -6.10 28.95
N GLU A 307 12.43 -5.10 28.72
CA GLU A 307 11.50 -4.52 29.69
C GLU A 307 10.44 -5.52 30.16
N LEU A 308 10.12 -6.52 29.32
CA LEU A 308 9.13 -7.56 29.66
C LEU A 308 9.74 -8.80 30.30
N GLN A 309 11.05 -9.02 30.18
CA GLN A 309 11.67 -10.29 30.60
C GLN A 309 11.59 -10.55 32.13
N SER A 310 11.52 -9.48 32.95
CA SER A 310 11.39 -9.57 34.42
C SER A 310 9.94 -9.61 34.89
N MET A 311 8.96 -9.49 34.01
CA MET A 311 7.53 -9.43 34.32
C MET A 311 6.90 -10.82 34.38
N THR A 312 5.84 -10.98 35.19
CA THR A 312 4.98 -12.17 35.08
C THR A 312 4.24 -12.18 33.74
N ARG A 313 3.71 -13.33 33.33
CA ARG A 313 2.96 -13.44 32.08
C ARG A 313 1.75 -12.49 32.01
N GLU A 314 1.03 -12.37 33.12
CA GLU A 314 -0.10 -11.44 33.27
C GLU A 314 0.33 -9.98 33.06
N GLN A 315 1.48 -9.61 33.65
CA GLN A 315 2.05 -8.27 33.49
C GLN A 315 2.51 -8.02 32.04
N GLN A 316 3.12 -9.01 31.38
CA GLN A 316 3.53 -8.95 29.98
C GLN A 316 2.31 -8.72 29.07
N VAL A 317 1.25 -9.50 29.25
CA VAL A 317 -0.01 -9.35 28.49
C VAL A 317 -0.63 -7.96 28.73
N ALA A 318 -0.65 -7.50 29.98
CA ALA A 318 -1.17 -6.17 30.30
C ALA A 318 -0.36 -5.04 29.64
N ALA A 319 0.98 -5.15 29.65
CA ALA A 319 1.86 -4.18 29.00
C ALA A 319 1.65 -4.12 27.46
N VAL A 320 1.56 -5.28 26.81
CA VAL A 320 1.29 -5.35 25.35
C VAL A 320 -0.10 -4.78 25.02
N ASN A 321 -1.12 -5.08 25.83
CA ASN A 321 -2.47 -4.54 25.63
C ASN A 321 -2.51 -3.01 25.81
N ALA A 322 -1.77 -2.47 26.80
CA ALA A 322 -1.65 -1.02 26.98
C ALA A 322 -0.98 -0.36 25.76
N MET A 323 0.08 -0.99 25.23
CA MET A 323 0.76 -0.50 24.05
C MET A 323 -0.13 -0.56 22.79
N ARG A 324 -0.93 -1.64 22.67
CA ARG A 324 -1.94 -1.77 21.60
C ARG A 324 -2.96 -0.64 21.67
N ALA A 325 -3.56 -0.38 22.83
CA ALA A 325 -4.53 0.70 23.00
C ALA A 325 -3.96 2.08 22.66
N LYS A 326 -2.69 2.33 23.05
CA LYS A 326 -1.97 3.56 22.66
C LYS A 326 -1.81 3.65 21.14
N ARG A 327 -1.41 2.55 20.47
CA ARG A 327 -1.25 2.46 18.99
C ARG A 327 -2.57 2.75 18.29
N GLU A 328 -3.65 2.09 18.70
CA GLU A 328 -4.99 2.27 18.11
C GLU A 328 -5.48 3.72 18.21
N SER A 329 -5.25 4.39 19.33
CA SER A 329 -5.59 5.82 19.48
C SER A 329 -4.80 6.70 18.52
N ILE A 330 -3.48 6.46 18.34
CA ILE A 330 -2.64 7.22 17.41
C ILE A 330 -3.08 6.95 15.96
N GLN A 331 -3.33 5.70 15.61
CA GLN A 331 -3.80 5.31 14.28
C GLN A 331 -5.14 5.97 13.94
N THR A 332 -6.06 6.03 14.90
CA THR A 332 -7.35 6.72 14.71
C THR A 332 -7.15 8.21 14.41
N GLU A 333 -6.25 8.89 15.12
CA GLU A 333 -5.94 10.30 14.85
C GLU A 333 -5.28 10.50 13.48
N ILE A 334 -4.37 9.61 13.09
CA ILE A 334 -3.73 9.63 11.75
C ILE A 334 -4.80 9.52 10.66
N GLN A 335 -5.74 8.58 10.76
CA GLN A 335 -6.79 8.40 9.75
C GLN A 335 -7.73 9.61 9.66
N ARG A 336 -8.08 10.20 10.80
CA ARG A 336 -8.87 11.44 10.83
C ARG A 336 -8.14 12.59 10.11
N LEU A 337 -6.87 12.81 10.42
CA LEU A 337 -6.06 13.84 9.75
C LEU A 337 -5.87 13.55 8.27
N ASN A 338 -5.76 12.28 7.87
CA ASN A 338 -5.69 11.91 6.46
C ASN A 338 -6.94 12.32 5.69
N ALA A 339 -8.12 12.11 6.24
CA ALA A 339 -9.37 12.52 5.59
C ALA A 339 -9.41 14.05 5.36
N GLU A 340 -8.98 14.83 6.35
CA GLU A 340 -8.85 16.30 6.23
C GLU A 340 -7.79 16.70 5.17
N ARG A 341 -6.63 16.00 5.18
CA ARG A 341 -5.56 16.20 4.22
C ARG A 341 -6.01 15.92 2.79
N GLU A 342 -6.68 14.80 2.56
CA GLU A 342 -7.22 14.45 1.24
C GLU A 342 -8.24 15.49 0.74
N ALA A 343 -9.09 16.01 1.63
CA ALA A 343 -10.03 17.08 1.29
C ALA A 343 -9.29 18.36 0.90
N PHE A 344 -8.24 18.75 1.66
CA PHE A 344 -7.42 19.91 1.35
C PHE A 344 -6.73 19.78 -0.01
N VAL A 345 -6.09 18.64 -0.27
CA VAL A 345 -5.39 18.36 -1.54
C VAL A 345 -6.37 18.40 -2.72
N ARG A 346 -7.55 17.76 -2.61
CA ARG A 346 -8.58 17.80 -3.66
C ARG A 346 -9.02 19.23 -3.98
N ASN A 347 -9.19 20.06 -2.96
CA ASN A 347 -9.61 21.46 -3.14
C ASN A 347 -8.50 22.35 -3.74
N THR A 348 -7.23 21.99 -3.52
CA THR A 348 -6.06 22.74 -3.99
C THR A 348 -5.69 22.34 -5.42
N LEU A 349 -5.76 21.07 -5.74
CA LEU A 349 -5.45 20.51 -7.06
C LEU A 349 -6.74 20.33 -7.87
N ALA A 350 -7.41 21.43 -8.23
CA ALA A 350 -8.56 21.35 -9.12
C ALA A 350 -8.13 20.74 -10.47
N ALA A 351 -8.57 19.51 -10.74
CA ALA A 351 -8.72 18.83 -12.04
C ALA A 351 -7.50 18.22 -12.76
N GLU A 352 -6.24 18.32 -12.36
CA GLU A 352 -5.12 17.85 -13.20
C GLU A 352 -4.13 16.86 -12.55
N ALA A 353 -4.58 15.94 -11.75
CA ALA A 353 -3.68 14.90 -11.23
C ALA A 353 -3.56 13.70 -12.20
N THR A 354 -2.80 13.85 -13.27
CA THR A 354 -2.39 12.76 -14.16
C THR A 354 -0.97 12.32 -13.78
N GLY A 355 -0.86 11.33 -12.90
CA GLY A 355 0.44 10.77 -12.50
C GLY A 355 0.34 9.31 -12.16
N LEU A 356 1.50 8.64 -11.98
CA LEU A 356 1.60 7.21 -11.69
C LEU A 356 0.69 6.76 -10.54
N GLY A 357 0.76 7.44 -9.39
CA GLY A 357 -0.05 7.09 -8.22
C GLY A 357 -1.55 7.18 -8.50
N THR A 358 -2.00 8.20 -9.26
CA THR A 358 -3.40 8.35 -9.63
C THR A 358 -3.85 7.23 -10.57
N ALA A 359 -3.03 6.90 -11.59
CA ALA A 359 -3.31 5.83 -12.53
C ALA A 359 -3.45 4.47 -11.81
N MET A 360 -2.50 4.13 -10.93
CA MET A 360 -2.53 2.89 -10.16
C MET A 360 -3.74 2.83 -9.21
N ARG A 361 -4.04 3.91 -8.46
CA ARG A 361 -5.22 3.96 -7.57
C ARG A 361 -6.53 3.77 -8.32
N GLN A 362 -6.71 4.43 -9.46
CA GLN A 362 -7.93 4.30 -10.28
C GLN A 362 -8.09 2.89 -10.82
N ALA A 363 -7.00 2.28 -11.32
CA ALA A 363 -7.00 0.91 -11.81
C ALA A 363 -7.38 -0.08 -10.71
N ILE A 364 -6.70 -0.02 -9.56
CA ILE A 364 -6.92 -0.94 -8.44
C ILE A 364 -8.34 -0.79 -7.86
N ARG A 365 -8.84 0.45 -7.73
CA ARG A 365 -10.20 0.72 -7.25
C ARG A 365 -11.24 0.07 -8.16
N LYS A 366 -11.17 0.30 -9.47
CA LYS A 366 -12.07 -0.28 -10.47
C LYS A 366 -12.06 -1.81 -10.42
N GLN A 367 -10.87 -2.40 -10.35
CA GLN A 367 -10.68 -3.84 -10.37
C GLN A 367 -11.12 -4.49 -9.05
N ALA A 368 -10.84 -3.89 -7.90
CA ALA A 368 -11.33 -4.35 -6.60
C ALA A 368 -12.86 -4.30 -6.52
N THR A 369 -13.48 -3.21 -7.01
CA THR A 369 -14.95 -3.12 -7.06
C THR A 369 -15.56 -4.21 -7.94
N ALA A 370 -14.97 -4.51 -9.11
CA ALA A 370 -15.41 -5.59 -9.99
C ALA A 370 -15.28 -6.99 -9.32
N LYS A 371 -14.37 -7.13 -8.36
CA LYS A 371 -14.22 -8.34 -7.51
C LYS A 371 -15.09 -8.32 -6.26
N GLY A 372 -16.01 -7.36 -6.13
CA GLY A 372 -16.98 -7.29 -5.04
C GLY A 372 -16.46 -6.67 -3.74
N PHE A 373 -15.33 -5.95 -3.79
CA PHE A 373 -14.96 -5.06 -2.70
C PHE A 373 -15.82 -3.79 -2.75
N THR A 374 -16.16 -3.25 -1.60
CA THR A 374 -16.75 -1.92 -1.46
C THR A 374 -15.70 -0.95 -0.92
N CYS A 375 -15.89 0.34 -1.13
CA CYS A 375 -14.96 1.35 -0.67
C CYS A 375 -15.68 2.43 0.13
N ASP A 376 -15.26 2.63 1.38
CA ASP A 376 -15.79 3.69 2.23
C ASP A 376 -15.01 5.00 1.96
N GLY A 377 -15.67 5.97 1.33
CA GLY A 377 -15.11 7.31 1.10
C GLY A 377 -14.19 7.43 -0.13
N CYS A 378 -14.33 6.52 -1.11
CA CYS A 378 -13.66 6.63 -2.41
C CYS A 378 -14.31 7.65 -3.38
#